data_a62cbe16f273cdc3fd144bdc17f80018
#
_entry.id   a62cbe16f273cdc3fd144bdc17f80018
#
_cell.length_a   1.000
_cell.length_b   1.000
_cell.length_c   1.000
_cell.angle_alpha   90.00
_cell.angle_beta   90.00
_cell.angle_gamma   90.00
#
_symmetry.space_group_name_H-M   'P 1'
#
loop_
_entity.id
_entity.type
_entity.pdbx_description
1 polymer ?
#
loop_
_entity_poly.entity_id
_entity_poly.type
_entity_poly.pdbx_seq_one_letter_code
_entity_poly.pdbx_strand_id
1 'polypeptide(L)'
;TLTLFRDCFGVKPLFYTQTGNTFVFASELKGLFCYPGIAPAVDSNGLNEIFSLGPAHTPGCGIYKNVHEVLPGSYLSVSRAGVRETTYFRLESHPHEDSYETTIATVRELLTGAIRRQMISDVPICTFLSGGIDSSLVSSVCAGELKKEGRQLKTFSFDFTDNENYFQSNSFQPSM
;
A
#
# COMPACT_ATOMS: atom_id res chain seq x y z
N THR A 1 27.07 -7.63 2.61
CA THR A 1 26.10 -6.80 1.87
C THR A 1 24.70 -7.12 2.40
N LEU A 2 23.90 -6.11 2.71
CA LEU A 2 22.48 -6.21 3.02
C LEU A 2 21.71 -5.76 1.78
N THR A 3 20.66 -6.49 1.40
CA THR A 3 19.79 -6.10 0.29
C THR A 3 18.35 -5.98 0.80
N LEU A 4 17.72 -4.84 0.52
CA LEU A 4 16.35 -4.52 0.88
C LEU A 4 15.53 -4.38 -0.39
N PHE A 5 14.51 -5.23 -0.58
CA PHE A 5 13.60 -5.17 -1.71
C PHE A 5 12.26 -4.58 -1.30
N ARG A 6 11.72 -3.70 -2.15
CA ARG A 6 10.34 -3.23 -2.04
C ARG A 6 9.53 -3.76 -3.22
N ASP A 7 8.29 -4.18 -2.97
CA ASP A 7 7.41 -4.71 -4.00
C ASP A 7 7.13 -3.69 -5.13
N CYS A 8 6.67 -4.19 -6.28
CA CYS A 8 6.51 -3.41 -7.51
C CYS A 8 5.64 -2.16 -7.35
N PHE A 9 4.62 -2.22 -6.49
CA PHE A 9 3.66 -1.12 -6.28
C PHE A 9 3.82 -0.44 -4.91
N GLY A 10 4.82 -0.85 -4.10
CA GLY A 10 5.07 -0.28 -2.79
C GLY A 10 3.95 -0.53 -1.77
N VAL A 11 3.22 -1.63 -1.92
CA VAL A 11 2.14 -2.01 -0.99
C VAL A 11 2.66 -2.16 0.44
N LYS A 12 3.87 -2.70 0.58
CA LYS A 12 4.53 -2.79 1.88
C LYS A 12 5.52 -1.63 2.04
N PRO A 13 5.35 -0.78 3.06
CA PRO A 13 6.27 0.32 3.29
C PRO A 13 7.65 -0.21 3.75
N LEU A 14 8.70 0.52 3.38
CA LEU A 14 10.06 0.20 3.77
C LEU A 14 10.86 1.49 3.89
N PHE A 15 11.16 1.87 5.13
CA PHE A 15 11.89 3.08 5.46
C PHE A 15 13.29 2.76 5.93
N TYR A 16 14.21 3.69 5.70
CA TYR A 16 15.57 3.56 6.19
C TYR A 16 16.17 4.92 6.57
N THR A 17 17.18 4.86 7.37
CA THR A 17 18.04 6.00 7.72
C THR A 17 19.45 5.51 8.03
N GLN A 18 20.40 6.42 7.97
CA GLN A 18 21.78 6.16 8.37
C GLN A 18 22.21 7.14 9.46
N THR A 19 22.74 6.63 10.55
CA THR A 19 23.33 7.44 11.62
C THR A 19 24.74 6.93 11.92
N GLY A 20 25.76 7.78 11.69
CA GLY A 20 27.15 7.36 11.75
C GLY A 20 27.43 6.17 10.82
N ASN A 21 27.95 5.09 11.38
CA ASN A 21 28.23 3.85 10.66
C ASN A 21 27.10 2.82 10.72
N THR A 22 25.94 3.19 11.28
CA THR A 22 24.80 2.29 11.44
C THR A 22 23.75 2.60 10.42
N PHE A 23 23.29 1.56 9.71
CA PHE A 23 22.15 1.59 8.80
C PHE A 23 20.96 0.94 9.50
N VAL A 24 19.85 1.67 9.60
CA VAL A 24 18.62 1.24 10.27
C VAL A 24 17.48 1.22 9.27
N PHE A 25 16.66 0.16 9.28
CA PHE A 25 15.50 0.06 8.42
C PHE A 25 14.32 -0.57 9.15
N ALA A 26 13.11 -0.23 8.73
CA ALA A 26 11.87 -0.76 9.29
C ALA A 26 10.72 -0.59 8.30
N SER A 27 9.67 -1.39 8.44
CA SER A 27 8.43 -1.23 7.70
C SER A 27 7.56 -0.08 8.22
N GLU A 28 7.81 0.39 9.44
CA GLU A 28 7.10 1.51 10.05
C GLU A 28 8.09 2.53 10.60
N LEU A 29 7.76 3.82 10.44
CA LEU A 29 8.59 4.93 10.90
C LEU A 29 8.90 4.84 12.40
N LYS A 30 7.91 4.46 13.23
CA LYS A 30 8.13 4.28 14.67
C LYS A 30 9.20 3.25 14.99
N GLY A 31 9.39 2.24 14.13
CA GLY A 31 10.46 1.26 14.30
C GLY A 31 11.85 1.87 14.17
N LEU A 32 12.05 2.87 13.30
CA LEU A 32 13.30 3.59 13.18
C LEU A 32 13.60 4.41 14.44
N PHE A 33 12.57 5.02 15.04
CA PHE A 33 12.72 5.88 16.22
C PHE A 33 12.99 5.11 17.51
N CYS A 34 12.82 3.79 17.50
CA CYS A 34 13.26 2.93 18.60
C CYS A 34 14.78 2.80 18.68
N TYR A 35 15.52 3.14 17.61
CA TYR A 35 16.98 3.08 17.62
C TYR A 35 17.57 4.33 18.30
N PRO A 36 18.48 4.18 19.27
CA PRO A 36 19.09 5.31 19.96
C PRO A 36 19.77 6.29 19.01
N GLY A 37 19.49 7.58 19.17
CA GLY A 37 20.06 8.65 18.36
C GLY A 37 19.27 8.99 17.07
N ILE A 38 18.16 8.30 16.80
CA ILE A 38 17.22 8.68 15.73
C ILE A 38 16.01 9.36 16.37
N ALA A 39 15.86 10.66 16.11
CA ALA A 39 14.75 11.45 16.64
C ALA A 39 13.70 11.72 15.54
N PRO A 40 12.39 11.77 15.88
CA PRO A 40 11.33 12.11 14.95
C PRO A 40 11.30 13.64 14.69
N ALA A 41 12.36 14.18 14.10
CA ALA A 41 12.46 15.59 13.76
C ALA A 41 12.00 15.80 12.32
N VAL A 42 11.15 16.80 12.10
CA VAL A 42 10.68 17.21 10.77
C VAL A 42 11.44 18.47 10.36
N ASP A 43 11.95 18.52 9.16
CA ASP A 43 12.58 19.70 8.56
C ASP A 43 11.63 20.42 7.59
N SER A 44 12.13 21.45 6.91
CA SER A 44 11.34 22.23 5.95
C SER A 44 10.79 21.37 4.80
N ASN A 45 11.54 20.35 4.36
CA ASN A 45 11.10 19.47 3.29
C ASN A 45 9.93 18.59 3.78
N GLY A 46 10.05 17.99 4.95
CA GLY A 46 8.98 17.21 5.54
C GLY A 46 7.73 18.05 5.83
N LEU A 47 7.88 19.31 6.26
CA LEU A 47 6.74 20.22 6.42
C LEU A 47 6.07 20.52 5.08
N ASN A 48 6.85 20.77 4.02
CA ASN A 48 6.30 20.97 2.69
C ASN A 48 5.50 19.75 2.20
N GLU A 49 6.00 18.54 2.41
CA GLU A 49 5.27 17.31 2.06
C GLU A 49 3.92 17.24 2.77
N ILE A 50 3.91 17.46 4.09
CA ILE A 50 2.68 17.40 4.90
C ILE A 50 1.65 18.44 4.45
N PHE A 51 2.07 19.69 4.24
CA PHE A 51 1.13 20.76 3.90
C PHE A 51 0.73 20.80 2.42
N SER A 52 1.56 20.28 1.51
CA SER A 52 1.27 20.30 0.07
C SER A 52 0.51 19.06 -0.40
N LEU A 53 0.83 17.87 0.15
CA LEU A 53 0.32 16.59 -0.31
C LEU A 53 -0.64 15.93 0.70
N GLY A 54 -0.79 16.49 1.90
CA GLY A 54 -1.66 15.95 2.94
C GLY A 54 -1.24 14.54 3.37
N PRO A 55 -2.11 13.52 3.24
CA PRO A 55 -1.78 12.15 3.64
C PRO A 55 -0.84 11.42 2.67
N ALA A 56 -0.63 11.97 1.48
CA ALA A 56 0.33 11.45 0.50
C ALA A 56 1.73 12.06 0.73
N HIS A 57 2.74 11.49 0.11
CA HIS A 57 4.09 12.04 0.09
C HIS A 57 4.79 11.66 -1.20
N THR A 58 5.81 12.41 -1.55
CA THR A 58 6.66 12.12 -2.71
C THR A 58 7.36 10.77 -2.51
N PRO A 59 7.32 9.85 -3.47
CA PRO A 59 8.04 8.57 -3.38
C PRO A 59 9.51 8.77 -3.03
N GLY A 60 9.99 8.02 -2.04
CA GLY A 60 11.35 8.15 -1.51
C GLY A 60 11.48 9.12 -0.33
N CYS A 61 10.49 9.97 -0.08
CA CYS A 61 10.48 10.88 1.07
C CYS A 61 9.95 10.16 2.31
N GLY A 62 10.72 10.15 3.39
CA GLY A 62 10.31 9.58 4.68
C GLY A 62 9.69 10.62 5.61
N ILE A 63 9.41 11.85 5.15
CA ILE A 63 8.83 12.98 5.92
C ILE A 63 9.76 13.49 7.03
N TYR A 64 10.36 12.62 7.80
CA TYR A 64 11.28 12.99 8.85
C TYR A 64 12.69 13.22 8.32
N LYS A 65 13.40 14.12 8.97
CA LYS A 65 14.78 14.49 8.61
C LYS A 65 15.69 13.26 8.54
N ASN A 66 16.40 13.10 7.42
CA ASN A 66 17.30 11.97 7.14
C ASN A 66 16.61 10.59 7.10
N VAL A 67 15.30 10.55 7.06
CA VAL A 67 14.55 9.31 6.82
C VAL A 67 14.17 9.25 5.35
N HIS A 68 14.39 8.10 4.75
CA HIS A 68 14.09 7.82 3.35
C HIS A 68 13.16 6.62 3.24
N GLU A 69 12.41 6.58 2.17
CA GLU A 69 11.61 5.43 1.79
C GLU A 69 12.26 4.76 0.57
N VAL A 70 12.35 3.43 0.58
CA VAL A 70 12.78 2.71 -0.61
C VAL A 70 11.72 2.86 -1.70
N LEU A 71 12.12 3.21 -2.92
CA LEU A 71 11.18 3.39 -4.02
C LEU A 71 10.44 2.09 -4.37
N PRO A 72 9.14 2.15 -4.72
CA PRO A 72 8.43 1.01 -5.28
C PRO A 72 9.18 0.41 -6.48
N GLY A 73 9.17 -0.91 -6.61
CA GLY A 73 9.87 -1.59 -7.71
C GLY A 73 11.38 -1.44 -7.68
N SER A 74 11.96 -1.13 -6.52
CA SER A 74 13.39 -0.93 -6.34
C SER A 74 13.96 -1.77 -5.18
N TYR A 75 15.25 -1.93 -5.18
CA TYR A 75 15.98 -2.49 -4.05
C TYR A 75 17.20 -1.65 -3.69
N LEU A 76 17.56 -1.67 -2.42
CA LEU A 76 18.79 -1.09 -1.92
C LEU A 76 19.84 -2.18 -1.70
N SER A 77 21.07 -1.93 -2.14
CA SER A 77 22.25 -2.68 -1.74
C SER A 77 23.08 -1.85 -0.80
N VAL A 78 23.18 -2.30 0.45
CA VAL A 78 23.92 -1.63 1.52
C VAL A 78 25.22 -2.39 1.80
N SER A 79 26.32 -1.71 1.72
CA SER A 79 27.65 -2.27 1.99
C SER A 79 28.55 -1.25 2.66
N ARG A 80 29.80 -1.63 2.95
CA ARG A 80 30.81 -0.68 3.45
C ARG A 80 31.16 0.42 2.44
N ALA A 81 30.90 0.19 1.14
CA ALA A 81 31.12 1.17 0.07
C ALA A 81 29.96 2.21 -0.03
N GLY A 82 28.89 2.02 0.72
CA GLY A 82 27.73 2.90 0.74
C GLY A 82 26.42 2.19 0.39
N VAL A 83 25.40 3.00 0.12
CA VAL A 83 24.06 2.59 -0.24
C VAL A 83 23.85 2.85 -1.74
N ARG A 84 23.36 1.85 -2.46
CA ARG A 84 23.01 1.96 -3.89
C ARG A 84 21.58 1.49 -4.09
N GLU A 85 20.78 2.34 -4.72
CA GLU A 85 19.42 1.99 -5.16
C GLU A 85 19.43 1.52 -6.61
N THR A 86 18.62 0.51 -6.90
CA THR A 86 18.44 -0.05 -8.25
C THR A 86 16.96 -0.34 -8.48
N THR A 87 16.39 0.22 -9.54
CA THR A 87 15.03 -0.06 -9.97
C THR A 87 15.02 -1.35 -10.79
N TYR A 88 14.19 -2.32 -10.40
CA TYR A 88 14.03 -3.60 -11.09
C TYR A 88 12.68 -3.72 -11.82
N PHE A 89 11.72 -2.83 -11.49
CA PHE A 89 10.39 -2.81 -12.11
C PHE A 89 9.96 -1.37 -12.38
N ARG A 90 9.41 -1.13 -13.55
CA ARG A 90 8.69 0.10 -13.93
C ARG A 90 7.41 -0.27 -14.64
N LEU A 91 6.34 0.46 -14.35
CA LEU A 91 5.11 0.32 -15.11
C LEU A 91 5.31 0.98 -16.48
N GLU A 92 5.06 0.22 -17.54
CA GLU A 92 5.16 0.69 -18.92
C GLU A 92 3.78 0.65 -19.57
N SER A 93 3.49 1.63 -20.40
CA SER A 93 2.27 1.69 -21.20
C SER A 93 2.54 1.11 -22.58
N HIS A 94 1.71 0.16 -22.98
CA HIS A 94 1.76 -0.45 -24.30
C HIS A 94 0.43 -0.25 -25.03
N PRO A 95 0.40 -0.24 -26.37
CA PRO A 95 -0.84 -0.28 -27.14
C PRO A 95 -1.68 -1.49 -26.73
N HIS A 96 -2.98 -1.29 -26.61
CA HIS A 96 -3.93 -2.37 -26.29
C HIS A 96 -4.62 -2.78 -27.59
N GLU A 97 -4.41 -4.03 -28.01
CA GLU A 97 -4.87 -4.56 -29.31
C GLU A 97 -5.97 -5.63 -29.18
N ASP A 98 -6.29 -6.04 -27.95
CA ASP A 98 -7.31 -7.06 -27.70
C ASP A 98 -8.73 -6.55 -27.97
N SER A 99 -9.63 -7.45 -28.33
CA SER A 99 -11.06 -7.14 -28.42
C SER A 99 -11.64 -6.81 -27.04
N TYR A 100 -12.77 -6.14 -27.03
CA TYR A 100 -13.47 -5.80 -25.79
C TYR A 100 -13.81 -7.06 -24.96
N GLU A 101 -14.28 -8.12 -25.61
CA GLU A 101 -14.61 -9.39 -24.97
C GLU A 101 -13.39 -10.07 -24.35
N THR A 102 -12.28 -10.10 -25.10
CA THR A 102 -11.00 -10.64 -24.62
C THR A 102 -10.50 -9.85 -23.42
N THR A 103 -10.56 -8.52 -23.51
CA THR A 103 -10.16 -7.63 -22.42
C THR A 103 -10.95 -7.91 -21.14
N ILE A 104 -12.28 -8.00 -21.21
CA ILE A 104 -13.12 -8.29 -20.04
C ILE A 104 -12.77 -9.65 -19.45
N ALA A 105 -12.59 -10.68 -20.28
CA ALA A 105 -12.25 -12.01 -19.80
C ALA A 105 -10.91 -12.03 -19.08
N THR A 106 -9.89 -11.41 -19.67
CA THR A 106 -8.53 -11.31 -19.12
C THR A 106 -8.50 -10.50 -17.81
N VAL A 107 -9.17 -9.34 -17.78
CA VAL A 107 -9.23 -8.52 -16.57
C VAL A 107 -9.94 -9.26 -15.44
N ARG A 108 -11.04 -9.96 -15.74
CA ARG A 108 -11.75 -10.79 -14.74
C ARG A 108 -10.86 -11.88 -14.17
N GLU A 109 -10.12 -12.58 -15.03
CA GLU A 109 -9.22 -13.64 -14.59
C GLU A 109 -8.09 -13.08 -13.71
N LEU A 110 -7.44 -12.01 -14.16
CA LEU A 110 -6.35 -11.37 -13.43
C LEU A 110 -6.79 -10.84 -12.06
N LEU A 111 -7.92 -10.13 -11.99
CA LEU A 111 -8.47 -9.61 -10.73
C LEU A 111 -8.86 -10.73 -9.77
N THR A 112 -9.60 -11.72 -10.26
CA THR A 112 -10.01 -12.87 -9.44
C THR A 112 -8.80 -13.64 -8.94
N GLY A 113 -7.81 -13.88 -9.80
CA GLY A 113 -6.56 -14.54 -9.44
C GLY A 113 -5.73 -13.74 -8.42
N ALA A 114 -5.66 -12.41 -8.58
CA ALA A 114 -4.96 -11.54 -7.64
C ALA A 114 -5.61 -11.57 -6.25
N ILE A 115 -6.95 -11.46 -6.18
CA ILE A 115 -7.69 -11.52 -4.91
C ILE A 115 -7.48 -12.88 -4.22
N ARG A 116 -7.63 -13.99 -4.96
CA ARG A 116 -7.41 -15.33 -4.42
C ARG A 116 -6.03 -15.52 -3.81
N ARG A 117 -4.99 -15.07 -4.50
CA ARG A 117 -3.61 -15.16 -3.98
C ARG A 117 -3.39 -14.38 -2.71
N GLN A 118 -4.17 -13.32 -2.46
CA GLN A 118 -4.08 -12.52 -1.24
C GLN A 118 -4.95 -13.04 -0.09
N MET A 119 -5.75 -14.09 -0.33
CA MET A 119 -6.56 -14.73 0.73
C MET A 119 -5.77 -15.72 1.59
N ILE A 120 -4.49 -15.94 1.32
CA ILE A 120 -3.64 -16.82 2.13
C ILE A 120 -3.44 -16.18 3.50
N SER A 121 -3.95 -16.83 4.55
CA SER A 121 -3.91 -16.31 5.93
C SER A 121 -4.02 -17.43 6.94
N ASP A 122 -3.27 -17.32 8.03
CA ASP A 122 -3.32 -18.23 9.17
C ASP A 122 -4.48 -17.92 10.16
N VAL A 123 -5.20 -16.81 9.90
CA VAL A 123 -6.33 -16.33 10.71
C VAL A 123 -7.57 -16.11 9.86
N PRO A 124 -8.79 -16.06 10.45
CA PRO A 124 -9.99 -15.75 9.70
C PRO A 124 -9.89 -14.40 8.97
N ILE A 125 -10.28 -14.40 7.69
CA ILE A 125 -10.28 -13.22 6.84
C ILE A 125 -11.61 -12.49 6.98
N CYS A 126 -11.56 -11.16 6.97
CA CYS A 126 -12.69 -10.26 6.80
C CYS A 126 -12.37 -9.21 5.74
N THR A 127 -13.39 -8.51 5.24
CA THR A 127 -13.22 -7.41 4.29
C THR A 127 -13.92 -6.15 4.80
N PHE A 128 -13.38 -4.99 4.41
CA PHE A 128 -14.08 -3.72 4.54
C PHE A 128 -14.96 -3.52 3.31
N LEU A 129 -16.24 -3.23 3.54
CA LEU A 129 -17.24 -3.00 2.50
C LEU A 129 -17.72 -1.55 2.57
N SER A 130 -17.22 -0.71 1.68
CA SER A 130 -17.52 0.72 1.64
C SER A 130 -18.71 1.08 0.73
N GLY A 131 -19.34 0.11 0.09
CA GLY A 131 -20.39 0.32 -0.92
C GLY A 131 -19.85 0.65 -2.32
N GLY A 132 -18.55 0.86 -2.50
CA GLY A 132 -17.91 1.07 -3.79
C GLY A 132 -17.74 -0.24 -4.60
N ILE A 133 -17.53 -0.10 -5.92
CA ILE A 133 -17.36 -1.24 -6.84
C ILE A 133 -16.16 -2.12 -6.43
N ASP A 134 -15.04 -1.53 -6.08
CA ASP A 134 -13.81 -2.27 -5.77
C ASP A 134 -13.96 -3.13 -4.52
N SER A 135 -14.47 -2.54 -3.42
CA SER A 135 -14.69 -3.28 -2.17
C SER A 135 -15.76 -4.37 -2.33
N SER A 136 -16.78 -4.11 -3.15
CA SER A 136 -17.82 -5.09 -3.46
C SER A 136 -17.28 -6.26 -4.28
N LEU A 137 -16.43 -5.99 -5.27
CA LEU A 137 -15.77 -7.02 -6.07
C LEU A 137 -14.87 -7.90 -5.19
N VAL A 138 -14.00 -7.30 -4.40
CA VAL A 138 -13.11 -8.03 -3.48
C VAL A 138 -13.92 -8.90 -2.53
N SER A 139 -14.94 -8.32 -1.87
CA SER A 139 -15.80 -9.05 -0.93
C SER A 139 -16.56 -10.19 -1.60
N SER A 140 -17.09 -9.98 -2.82
CA SER A 140 -17.80 -11.01 -3.59
C SER A 140 -16.89 -12.19 -3.92
N VAL A 141 -15.68 -11.96 -4.40
CA VAL A 141 -14.72 -13.03 -4.70
C VAL A 141 -14.33 -13.77 -3.43
N CYS A 142 -14.00 -13.05 -2.34
CA CYS A 142 -13.65 -13.66 -1.06
C CYS A 142 -14.81 -14.52 -0.50
N ALA A 143 -16.04 -14.02 -0.56
CA ALA A 143 -17.22 -14.76 -0.12
C ALA A 143 -17.42 -16.04 -0.94
N GLY A 144 -17.26 -15.96 -2.27
CA GLY A 144 -17.36 -17.10 -3.17
C GLY A 144 -16.33 -18.19 -2.88
N GLU A 145 -15.08 -17.82 -2.59
CA GLU A 145 -14.02 -18.79 -2.25
C GLU A 145 -14.26 -19.41 -0.87
N LEU A 146 -14.57 -18.63 0.16
CA LEU A 146 -14.86 -19.16 1.50
C LEU A 146 -16.09 -20.07 1.53
N LYS A 147 -17.09 -19.78 0.70
CA LYS A 147 -18.29 -20.63 0.56
C LYS A 147 -17.95 -22.03 0.05
N LYS A 148 -16.96 -22.17 -0.84
CA LYS A 148 -16.49 -23.50 -1.31
C LYS A 148 -15.91 -24.34 -0.18
N GLU A 149 -15.38 -23.70 0.85
CA GLU A 149 -14.82 -24.32 2.06
C GLU A 149 -15.87 -24.47 3.18
N GLY A 150 -17.14 -24.16 2.92
CA GLY A 150 -18.20 -24.17 3.93
C GLY A 150 -18.08 -23.03 4.96
N ARG A 151 -17.33 -22.00 4.66
CA ARG A 151 -17.05 -20.83 5.52
C ARG A 151 -17.82 -19.60 5.06
N GLN A 152 -18.09 -18.68 5.96
CA GLN A 152 -18.75 -17.40 5.69
C GLN A 152 -17.77 -16.24 5.85
N LEU A 153 -17.81 -15.30 4.90
CA LEU A 153 -17.07 -14.04 4.98
C LEU A 153 -17.77 -13.10 5.97
N LYS A 154 -16.99 -12.48 6.85
CA LYS A 154 -17.44 -11.34 7.66
C LYS A 154 -17.01 -10.05 6.97
N THR A 155 -17.93 -9.10 6.87
CA THR A 155 -17.64 -7.78 6.33
C THR A 155 -17.87 -6.71 7.40
N PHE A 156 -17.14 -5.61 7.29
CA PHE A 156 -17.27 -4.45 8.16
C PHE A 156 -17.46 -3.20 7.30
N SER A 157 -18.38 -2.35 7.70
CA SER A 157 -18.61 -1.04 7.11
C SER A 157 -18.47 0.03 8.16
N PHE A 158 -18.00 1.21 7.74
CA PHE A 158 -17.94 2.40 8.56
C PHE A 158 -19.03 3.36 8.13
N ASP A 159 -19.76 3.88 9.08
CA ASP A 159 -20.67 5.01 8.87
C ASP A 159 -20.51 6.01 10.03
N PHE A 160 -20.79 7.29 9.77
CA PHE A 160 -20.75 8.32 10.76
C PHE A 160 -22.19 8.64 11.22
N THR A 161 -22.40 8.74 12.53
CA THR A 161 -23.68 9.16 13.09
C THR A 161 -24.08 10.52 12.52
N ASP A 162 -25.32 10.65 12.06
CA ASP A 162 -25.89 11.87 11.45
C ASP A 162 -25.16 12.35 10.18
N ASN A 163 -24.50 11.45 9.46
CA ASN A 163 -23.75 11.76 8.23
C ASN A 163 -24.63 12.49 7.19
N GLU A 164 -25.90 12.12 7.08
CA GLU A 164 -26.87 12.75 6.19
C GLU A 164 -27.11 14.24 6.49
N ASN A 165 -26.92 14.65 7.74
CA ASN A 165 -27.15 16.04 8.18
C ASN A 165 -25.92 16.93 8.02
N TYR A 166 -24.70 16.35 8.06
CA TYR A 166 -23.46 17.12 8.16
C TYR A 166 -22.52 16.94 6.97
N PHE A 167 -22.71 15.91 6.17
CA PHE A 167 -21.82 15.62 5.07
C PHE A 167 -22.61 15.38 3.78
N GLN A 168 -22.55 16.35 2.86
CA GLN A 168 -23.06 16.21 1.50
C GLN A 168 -21.88 15.94 0.55
N SER A 169 -21.65 14.68 0.21
CA SER A 169 -20.73 14.31 -0.84
C SER A 169 -21.50 13.70 -2.00
N ASN A 170 -21.34 14.27 -3.18
CA ASN A 170 -21.90 13.71 -4.41
C ASN A 170 -21.23 12.37 -4.82
N SER A 171 -20.11 12.02 -4.17
CA SER A 171 -19.31 10.83 -4.51
C SER A 171 -19.42 9.71 -3.48
N PHE A 172 -20.01 9.93 -2.33
CA PHE A 172 -20.07 8.97 -1.23
C PHE A 172 -21.45 9.05 -0.55
N GLN A 173 -22.44 8.43 -1.16
CA GLN A 173 -23.66 8.04 -0.47
C GLN A 173 -23.67 6.52 -0.37
N PRO A 174 -23.37 5.92 0.79
CA PRO A 174 -23.68 4.53 1.00
C PRO A 174 -25.20 4.39 0.94
N SER A 175 -25.70 3.85 -0.15
CA SER A 175 -27.10 3.38 -0.18
C SER A 175 -27.16 2.13 0.70
N MET A 176 -27.89 2.22 1.81
CA MET A 176 -28.33 1.03 2.56
C MET A 176 -29.24 0.16 1.71
#